data_a444ef7eb252449d38f7b24abf63dbb2
#
_entry.id   a444ef7eb252449d38f7b24abf63dbb2
#
_cell.length_a   1.000
_cell.length_b   1.000
_cell.length_c   1.000
_cell.angle_alpha   90.00
_cell.angle_beta   90.00
_cell.angle_gamma   90.00
#
_symmetry.space_group_name_H-M   'P 1'
#
loop_
_entity.id
_entity.type
_entity.pdbx_description
1 polymer ?
#
loop_
_entity_poly.entity_id
_entity_poly.type
_entity_poly.pdbx_seq_one_letter_code
_entity_poly.pdbx_strand_id
1 'polypeptide(L)'
;MYKRQLLALRALLRERGVYTQQTQPRLDALVDLVALGTVADVVKLDKNNRILVAQGLNRIRLGRTHAGISALFAVAGKKPEAAGVRDFGFALGPRINAAGRLDTMENGIECLLADDPVVALDYARSLNDFNAARQELETEMQQAAETALSCCNVDSLATLTLYDGRFNEGVVGLVASRLKEKVNRPTIVFAPTDDGALKGSGRSIAGVHLRDALDLVSKALPGAVLRFGGHAMAAGLTLRSC
;
A
#
# COMPACT_ATOMS: atom_id res chain seq x y z
N MET A 1 13.29 0.61 -7.48
CA MET A 1 14.32 1.38 -8.20
C MET A 1 15.67 1.26 -7.52
N TYR A 2 15.83 1.63 -6.28
CA TYR A 2 17.12 1.65 -5.54
C TYR A 2 17.87 0.32 -5.45
N LYS A 3 17.19 -0.83 -5.38
CA LYS A 3 17.82 -2.16 -5.33
C LYS A 3 18.78 -2.43 -6.49
N ARG A 4 18.42 -2.01 -7.72
CA ARG A 4 19.31 -2.17 -8.89
C ARG A 4 20.50 -1.20 -8.84
N GLN A 5 20.28 0.01 -8.32
CA GLN A 5 21.33 1.01 -8.12
C GLN A 5 22.35 0.56 -7.09
N LEU A 6 21.93 -0.02 -5.97
CA LEU A 6 22.83 -0.58 -4.95
C LEU A 6 23.72 -1.70 -5.51
N LEU A 7 23.16 -2.59 -6.31
CA LEU A 7 23.91 -3.66 -6.96
C LEU A 7 24.95 -3.10 -7.96
N ALA A 8 24.54 -2.13 -8.79
CA ALA A 8 25.42 -1.47 -9.74
C ALA A 8 26.52 -0.66 -9.04
N LEU A 9 26.18 0.08 -7.99
CA LEU A 9 27.13 0.85 -7.20
C LEU A 9 28.18 -0.07 -6.54
N ARG A 10 27.74 -1.18 -5.94
CA ARG A 10 28.66 -2.16 -5.36
C ARG A 10 29.61 -2.73 -6.41
N ALA A 11 29.13 -3.06 -7.60
CA ALA A 11 29.96 -3.56 -8.69
C ALA A 11 31.00 -2.52 -9.11
N LEU A 12 30.59 -1.27 -9.33
CA LEU A 12 31.46 -0.16 -9.68
C LEU A 12 32.54 0.11 -8.61
N LEU A 13 32.18 0.10 -7.34
CA LEU A 13 33.11 0.32 -6.23
C LEU A 13 34.14 -0.83 -6.11
N ARG A 14 33.72 -2.05 -6.47
CA ARG A 14 34.65 -3.18 -6.59
C ARG A 14 35.64 -2.98 -7.74
N GLU A 15 35.19 -2.60 -8.91
CA GLU A 15 36.02 -2.30 -10.08
C GLU A 15 37.04 -1.18 -9.79
N ARG A 16 36.65 -0.20 -8.97
CA ARG A 16 37.51 0.90 -8.52
C ARG A 16 38.44 0.55 -7.34
N GLY A 17 38.43 -0.70 -6.87
CA GLY A 17 39.26 -1.15 -5.77
C GLY A 17 38.85 -0.64 -4.38
N VAL A 18 37.71 0.04 -4.22
CA VAL A 18 37.21 0.49 -2.91
C VAL A 18 36.78 -0.70 -2.04
N TYR A 19 36.22 -1.74 -2.66
CA TYR A 19 35.89 -3.00 -2.01
C TYR A 19 36.57 -4.18 -2.67
N THR A 20 36.95 -5.15 -1.84
CA THR A 20 37.30 -6.50 -2.30
C THR A 20 36.06 -7.39 -2.24
N GLN A 21 36.18 -8.62 -2.71
CA GLN A 21 35.12 -9.62 -2.57
C GLN A 21 34.78 -9.93 -1.10
N GLN A 22 35.76 -9.76 -0.22
CA GLN A 22 35.64 -10.03 1.22
C GLN A 22 35.09 -8.83 2.01
N THR A 23 35.42 -7.59 1.60
CA THR A 23 35.03 -6.36 2.31
C THR A 23 33.79 -5.68 1.76
N GLN A 24 33.26 -6.13 0.63
CA GLN A 24 32.04 -5.56 0.04
C GLN A 24 30.80 -5.76 0.92
N PRO A 25 29.84 -4.82 0.92
CA PRO A 25 28.59 -4.98 1.63
C PRO A 25 27.81 -6.23 1.19
N ARG A 26 27.27 -6.97 2.14
CA ARG A 26 26.49 -8.19 1.90
C ARG A 26 25.05 -7.87 1.54
N LEU A 27 24.81 -7.35 0.33
CA LEU A 27 23.46 -7.00 -0.15
C LEU A 27 22.55 -8.23 -0.30
N ASP A 28 23.09 -9.43 -0.32
CA ASP A 28 22.34 -10.69 -0.27
C ASP A 28 21.55 -10.84 1.04
N ALA A 29 22.02 -10.24 2.13
CA ALA A 29 21.33 -10.23 3.41
C ALA A 29 19.96 -9.51 3.35
N LEU A 30 19.80 -8.53 2.45
CA LEU A 30 18.60 -7.71 2.31
C LEU A 30 17.57 -8.25 1.31
N VAL A 31 17.81 -9.43 0.72
CA VAL A 31 16.99 -9.93 -0.41
C VAL A 31 15.58 -10.33 0.04
N ASP A 32 15.39 -10.75 1.29
CA ASP A 32 14.07 -11.02 1.88
C ASP A 32 13.21 -9.73 2.00
N LEU A 33 13.79 -8.62 2.48
CA LEU A 33 13.15 -7.30 2.49
C LEU A 33 12.82 -6.80 1.07
N VAL A 34 13.76 -7.00 0.14
CA VAL A 34 13.55 -6.66 -1.28
C VAL A 34 12.40 -7.48 -1.88
N ALA A 35 12.30 -8.75 -1.54
CA ALA A 35 11.23 -9.62 -2.01
C ALA A 35 9.87 -9.18 -1.47
N LEU A 36 9.79 -8.91 -0.16
CA LEU A 36 8.59 -8.40 0.49
C LEU A 36 8.13 -7.09 -0.16
N GLY A 37 8.99 -6.08 -0.24
CA GLY A 37 8.64 -4.79 -0.83
C GLY A 37 8.29 -4.88 -2.32
N THR A 38 8.95 -5.79 -3.07
CA THR A 38 8.62 -5.98 -4.50
C THR A 38 7.19 -6.49 -4.71
N VAL A 39 6.72 -7.39 -3.84
CA VAL A 39 5.39 -7.99 -3.95
C VAL A 39 4.33 -7.10 -3.31
N ALA A 40 4.59 -6.58 -2.10
CA ALA A 40 3.64 -5.74 -1.38
C ALA A 40 3.29 -4.44 -2.12
N ASP A 41 4.25 -3.89 -2.88
CA ASP A 41 4.09 -2.67 -3.70
C ASP A 41 3.65 -2.97 -5.16
N VAL A 42 3.26 -4.21 -5.43
CA VAL A 42 2.75 -4.66 -6.74
C VAL A 42 3.67 -4.30 -7.92
N VAL A 43 4.99 -4.36 -7.68
CA VAL A 43 5.98 -4.07 -8.71
C VAL A 43 5.93 -5.15 -9.81
N LYS A 44 6.00 -4.73 -11.08
CA LYS A 44 6.01 -5.67 -12.21
C LYS A 44 7.09 -6.75 -12.03
N LEU A 45 6.66 -8.01 -12.06
CA LEU A 45 7.53 -9.17 -11.92
C LEU A 45 8.22 -9.52 -13.24
N ASP A 46 9.13 -8.63 -13.68
CA ASP A 46 10.06 -8.93 -14.77
C ASP A 46 11.04 -10.05 -14.35
N LYS A 47 11.88 -10.51 -15.27
CA LYS A 47 12.85 -11.59 -15.01
C LYS A 47 13.70 -11.31 -13.76
N ASN A 48 14.20 -10.09 -13.59
CA ASN A 48 15.10 -9.75 -12.47
C ASN A 48 14.32 -9.70 -11.14
N ASN A 49 13.13 -9.12 -11.13
CA ASN A 49 12.29 -9.07 -9.95
C ASN A 49 11.86 -10.47 -9.51
N ARG A 50 11.53 -11.37 -10.45
CA ARG A 50 11.23 -12.78 -10.13
C ARG A 50 12.41 -13.49 -9.49
N ILE A 51 13.64 -13.28 -9.98
CA ILE A 51 14.84 -13.86 -9.38
C ILE A 51 15.03 -13.36 -7.95
N LEU A 52 14.91 -12.04 -7.72
CA LEU A 52 15.03 -11.46 -6.38
C LEU A 52 13.97 -11.97 -5.42
N VAL A 53 12.71 -12.04 -5.85
CA VAL A 53 11.61 -12.58 -5.04
C VAL A 53 11.83 -14.05 -4.71
N ALA A 54 12.24 -14.87 -5.68
CA ALA A 54 12.53 -16.29 -5.46
C ALA A 54 13.67 -16.49 -4.45
N GLN A 55 14.75 -15.70 -4.56
CA GLN A 55 15.88 -15.76 -3.62
C GLN A 55 15.47 -15.30 -2.21
N GLY A 56 14.66 -14.23 -2.10
CA GLY A 56 14.15 -13.77 -0.80
C GLY A 56 13.27 -14.82 -0.12
N LEU A 57 12.33 -15.43 -0.85
CA LEU A 57 11.52 -16.51 -0.34
C LEU A 57 12.35 -17.73 0.10
N ASN A 58 13.38 -18.07 -0.68
CA ASN A 58 14.27 -19.17 -0.31
C ASN A 58 15.02 -18.88 0.99
N ARG A 59 15.51 -17.63 1.19
CA ARG A 59 16.13 -17.23 2.47
C ARG A 59 15.19 -17.37 3.64
N ILE A 60 13.94 -16.89 3.49
CA ILE A 60 12.92 -16.98 4.54
C ILE A 60 12.66 -18.42 4.91
N ARG A 61 12.47 -19.30 3.92
CA ARG A 61 12.23 -20.75 4.14
C ARG A 61 13.38 -21.47 4.84
N LEU A 62 14.61 -20.96 4.66
CA LEU A 62 15.80 -21.47 5.32
C LEU A 62 16.07 -20.83 6.70
N GLY A 63 15.14 -20.02 7.23
CA GLY A 63 15.30 -19.34 8.51
C GLY A 63 16.37 -18.24 8.49
N ARG A 64 16.82 -17.78 7.30
CA ARG A 64 17.83 -16.72 7.14
C ARG A 64 17.14 -15.39 6.81
N THR A 65 16.23 -14.97 7.65
CA THR A 65 15.41 -13.78 7.41
C THR A 65 15.55 -12.78 8.54
N HIS A 66 15.18 -11.53 8.28
CA HIS A 66 15.13 -10.47 9.31
C HIS A 66 14.08 -10.82 10.37
N ALA A 67 14.36 -10.43 11.62
CA ALA A 67 13.48 -10.69 12.76
C ALA A 67 12.06 -10.16 12.54
N GLY A 68 11.92 -8.95 11.96
CA GLY A 68 10.63 -8.35 11.64
C GLY A 68 9.81 -9.17 10.62
N ILE A 69 10.43 -9.77 9.62
CA ILE A 69 9.71 -10.64 8.68
C ILE A 69 9.22 -11.90 9.39
N SER A 70 10.06 -12.53 10.23
CA SER A 70 9.68 -13.68 11.05
C SER A 70 8.51 -13.36 11.98
N ALA A 71 8.56 -12.21 12.65
CA ALA A 71 7.52 -11.72 13.54
C ALA A 71 6.19 -11.48 12.80
N LEU A 72 6.24 -10.88 11.60
CA LEU A 72 5.06 -10.69 10.76
C LEU A 72 4.43 -12.02 10.32
N PHE A 73 5.22 -13.04 10.00
CA PHE A 73 4.71 -14.38 9.74
C PHE A 73 4.03 -14.96 10.97
N ALA A 74 4.63 -14.83 12.14
CA ALA A 74 4.09 -15.33 13.41
C ALA A 74 2.72 -14.69 13.73
N VAL A 75 2.59 -13.37 13.70
CA VAL A 75 1.31 -12.69 13.98
C VAL A 75 0.26 -12.93 12.89
N ALA A 76 0.68 -13.28 11.68
CA ALA A 76 -0.21 -13.67 10.59
C ALA A 76 -0.67 -15.13 10.70
N GLY A 77 -0.18 -15.92 11.67
CA GLY A 77 -0.46 -17.36 11.79
C GLY A 77 0.09 -18.17 10.61
N LYS A 78 1.19 -17.71 10.00
CA LYS A 78 1.83 -18.34 8.85
C LYS A 78 3.19 -18.93 9.23
N LYS A 79 3.61 -19.95 8.52
CA LYS A 79 4.92 -20.59 8.73
C LYS A 79 5.93 -20.06 7.72
N PRO A 80 7.06 -19.49 8.15
CA PRO A 80 8.10 -18.98 7.24
C PRO A 80 8.65 -20.08 6.30
N GLU A 81 8.71 -21.33 6.75
CA GLU A 81 9.22 -22.48 5.97
C GLU A 81 8.36 -22.75 4.72
N ALA A 82 7.08 -22.39 4.78
CA ALA A 82 6.12 -22.52 3.69
C ALA A 82 5.84 -21.20 2.95
N ALA A 83 6.65 -20.16 3.21
CA ALA A 83 6.43 -18.80 2.66
C ALA A 83 6.24 -18.82 1.14
N GLY A 84 5.24 -18.10 0.68
CA GLY A 84 4.92 -17.91 -0.73
C GLY A 84 4.68 -16.45 -1.09
N VAL A 85 4.62 -16.16 -2.39
CA VAL A 85 4.35 -14.79 -2.88
C VAL A 85 3.02 -14.24 -2.33
N ARG A 86 2.00 -15.10 -2.19
CA ARG A 86 0.69 -14.70 -1.64
C ARG A 86 0.78 -14.21 -0.20
N ASP A 87 1.69 -14.75 0.61
CA ASP A 87 1.84 -14.32 2.00
C ASP A 87 2.35 -12.89 2.06
N PHE A 88 3.25 -12.49 1.17
CA PHE A 88 3.71 -11.10 1.07
C PHE A 88 2.57 -10.14 0.71
N GLY A 89 1.79 -10.47 -0.31
CA GLY A 89 0.74 -9.58 -0.82
C GLY A 89 -0.52 -9.54 0.05
N PHE A 90 -0.88 -10.65 0.72
CA PHE A 90 -2.17 -10.78 1.39
C PHE A 90 -2.09 -11.03 2.90
N ALA A 91 -0.89 -11.29 3.45
CA ALA A 91 -0.70 -11.42 4.88
C ALA A 91 0.23 -10.34 5.44
N LEU A 92 1.46 -10.22 4.98
CA LEU A 92 2.45 -9.29 5.53
C LEU A 92 2.21 -7.84 5.05
N GLY A 93 2.08 -7.64 3.74
CA GLY A 93 1.88 -6.32 3.14
C GLY A 93 0.70 -5.55 3.71
N PRO A 94 -0.50 -6.14 3.86
CA PRO A 94 -1.64 -5.46 4.47
C PRO A 94 -1.40 -4.97 5.90
N ARG A 95 -0.65 -5.71 6.72
CA ARG A 95 -0.29 -5.32 8.09
C ARG A 95 0.63 -4.10 8.10
N ILE A 96 1.69 -4.12 7.30
CA ILE A 96 2.61 -3.00 7.16
C ILE A 96 1.87 -1.76 6.64
N ASN A 97 1.05 -1.91 5.60
CA ASN A 97 0.33 -0.81 4.98
C ASN A 97 -0.76 -0.22 5.89
N ALA A 98 -1.29 -0.99 6.85
CA ALA A 98 -2.31 -0.51 7.79
C ALA A 98 -1.78 0.58 8.71
N ALA A 99 -0.53 0.51 9.15
CA ALA A 99 0.10 1.57 9.94
C ALA A 99 0.02 2.92 9.23
N GLY A 100 0.50 3.02 7.99
CA GLY A 100 0.47 4.28 7.23
C GLY A 100 -0.94 4.76 6.80
N ARG A 101 -2.01 4.03 7.15
CA ARG A 101 -3.40 4.43 6.93
C ARG A 101 -4.08 4.96 8.19
N LEU A 102 -3.75 4.42 9.34
CA LEU A 102 -4.40 4.72 10.62
C LEU A 102 -3.48 5.45 11.60
N ASP A 103 -2.16 5.40 11.37
CA ASP A 103 -1.13 5.99 12.19
C ASP A 103 0.07 6.36 11.31
N THR A 104 1.28 6.33 11.83
CA THR A 104 2.52 6.59 11.11
C THR A 104 3.12 5.29 10.56
N MET A 105 3.87 5.38 9.46
CA MET A 105 4.60 4.23 8.89
C MET A 105 5.82 3.81 9.76
N GLU A 106 6.15 4.57 10.77
CA GLU A 106 7.31 4.33 11.66
C GLU A 106 7.27 2.92 12.27
N ASN A 107 6.12 2.50 12.81
CA ASN A 107 5.96 1.15 13.35
C ASN A 107 6.30 0.04 12.33
N GLY A 108 5.95 0.26 11.06
CA GLY A 108 6.29 -0.67 9.97
C GLY A 108 7.78 -0.70 9.66
N ILE A 109 8.43 0.45 9.69
CA ILE A 109 9.87 0.60 9.43
C ILE A 109 10.65 -0.03 10.58
N GLU A 110 10.33 0.32 11.82
CA GLU A 110 11.01 -0.19 13.03
C GLU A 110 10.85 -1.72 13.15
N CYS A 111 9.67 -2.26 12.84
CA CYS A 111 9.47 -3.70 12.77
C CYS A 111 10.46 -4.38 11.81
N LEU A 112 10.66 -3.83 10.62
CA LEU A 112 11.53 -4.42 9.60
C LEU A 112 13.03 -4.19 9.87
N LEU A 113 13.39 -3.16 10.63
CA LEU A 113 14.76 -2.81 11.01
C LEU A 113 15.19 -3.45 12.33
N ALA A 114 14.27 -3.94 13.14
CA ALA A 114 14.58 -4.55 14.43
C ALA A 114 15.46 -5.80 14.26
N ASP A 115 16.58 -5.83 14.96
CA ASP A 115 17.46 -7.00 15.06
C ASP A 115 17.03 -7.95 16.18
N ASP A 116 16.44 -7.41 17.27
CA ASP A 116 15.93 -8.19 18.41
C ASP A 116 14.57 -8.81 18.07
N PRO A 117 14.43 -10.15 18.13
CA PRO A 117 13.16 -10.83 17.84
C PRO A 117 12.00 -10.43 18.77
N VAL A 118 12.26 -10.03 20.02
CA VAL A 118 11.22 -9.60 20.98
C VAL A 118 10.69 -8.26 20.54
N VAL A 119 11.57 -7.30 20.28
CA VAL A 119 11.21 -5.96 19.81
C VAL A 119 10.46 -6.06 18.46
N ALA A 120 10.96 -6.87 17.53
CA ALA A 120 10.31 -7.12 16.23
C ALA A 120 8.88 -7.67 16.40
N LEU A 121 8.69 -8.59 17.37
CA LEU A 121 7.38 -9.19 17.64
C LEU A 121 6.38 -8.18 18.22
N ASP A 122 6.82 -7.28 19.07
CA ASP A 122 5.96 -6.25 19.65
C ASP A 122 5.48 -5.25 18.58
N TYR A 123 6.37 -4.80 17.68
CA TYR A 123 5.96 -4.02 16.52
C TYR A 123 5.01 -4.79 15.59
N ALA A 124 5.30 -6.07 15.33
CA ALA A 124 4.44 -6.89 14.47
C ALA A 124 3.03 -7.09 15.07
N ARG A 125 2.89 -7.17 16.39
CA ARG A 125 1.59 -7.19 17.07
C ARG A 125 0.84 -5.89 16.86
N SER A 126 1.48 -4.74 17.07
CA SER A 126 0.88 -3.42 16.79
C SER A 126 0.41 -3.30 15.34
N LEU A 127 1.23 -3.76 14.37
CA LEU A 127 0.85 -3.79 12.96
C LEU A 127 -0.33 -4.72 12.68
N ASN A 128 -0.45 -5.83 13.40
CA ASN A 128 -1.60 -6.72 13.30
C ASN A 128 -2.88 -6.05 13.82
N ASP A 129 -2.78 -5.31 14.93
CA ASP A 129 -3.92 -4.61 15.53
C ASP A 129 -4.37 -3.44 14.63
N PHE A 130 -3.46 -2.67 14.04
CA PHE A 130 -3.80 -1.69 13.01
C PHE A 130 -4.48 -2.32 11.80
N ASN A 131 -4.04 -3.50 11.37
CA ASN A 131 -4.67 -4.18 10.26
C ASN A 131 -6.09 -4.68 10.59
N ALA A 132 -6.33 -5.15 11.83
CA ALA A 132 -7.66 -5.52 12.30
C ALA A 132 -8.59 -4.29 12.34
N ALA A 133 -8.18 -3.20 12.97
CA ALA A 133 -8.93 -1.96 13.02
C ALA A 133 -9.24 -1.39 11.62
N ARG A 134 -8.26 -1.44 10.70
CA ARG A 134 -8.49 -1.04 9.31
C ARG A 134 -9.56 -1.92 8.62
N GLN A 135 -9.56 -3.23 8.87
CA GLN A 135 -10.57 -4.15 8.28
C GLN A 135 -11.97 -3.88 8.82
N GLU A 136 -12.11 -3.58 10.11
CA GLU A 136 -13.37 -3.18 10.72
C GLU A 136 -13.90 -1.89 10.09
N LEU A 137 -13.08 -0.84 10.04
CA LEU A 137 -13.44 0.42 9.38
C LEU A 137 -13.82 0.23 7.91
N GLU A 138 -13.06 -0.59 7.16
CA GLU A 138 -13.38 -0.89 5.76
C GLU A 138 -14.75 -1.55 5.63
N THR A 139 -15.08 -2.48 6.53
CA THR A 139 -16.37 -3.18 6.53
C THR A 139 -17.53 -2.23 6.85
N GLU A 140 -17.39 -1.42 7.88
CA GLU A 140 -18.40 -0.44 8.28
C GLU A 140 -18.66 0.60 7.16
N MET A 141 -17.58 1.15 6.61
CA MET A 141 -17.67 2.12 5.52
C MET A 141 -18.27 1.51 4.25
N GLN A 142 -17.95 0.25 3.96
CA GLN A 142 -18.53 -0.46 2.81
C GLN A 142 -20.03 -0.68 3.00
N GLN A 143 -20.48 -1.09 4.18
CA GLN A 143 -21.90 -1.26 4.51
C GLN A 143 -22.67 0.07 4.40
N ALA A 144 -22.12 1.16 4.93
CA ALA A 144 -22.72 2.48 4.82
C ALA A 144 -22.83 2.92 3.35
N ALA A 145 -21.79 2.69 2.56
CA ALA A 145 -21.77 3.00 1.14
C ALA A 145 -22.79 2.16 0.35
N GLU A 146 -22.93 0.89 0.66
CA GLU A 146 -23.92 0.00 0.03
C GLU A 146 -25.36 0.41 0.36
N THR A 147 -25.60 0.83 1.59
CA THR A 147 -26.90 1.38 2.00
C THR A 147 -27.23 2.65 1.21
N ALA A 148 -26.28 3.58 1.08
CA ALA A 148 -26.46 4.80 0.28
C ALA A 148 -26.74 4.48 -1.20
N LEU A 149 -26.05 3.48 -1.77
CA LEU A 149 -26.25 3.06 -3.17
C LEU A 149 -27.62 2.41 -3.41
N SER A 150 -28.21 1.73 -2.42
CA SER A 150 -29.52 1.08 -2.59
C SER A 150 -30.63 2.08 -2.87
N CYS A 151 -30.46 3.35 -2.49
CA CYS A 151 -31.38 4.45 -2.73
C CYS A 151 -31.13 5.18 -4.06
N CYS A 152 -30.09 4.81 -4.82
CA CYS A 152 -29.68 5.51 -6.03
C CYS A 152 -29.85 4.63 -7.28
N ASN A 153 -30.34 5.23 -8.37
CA ASN A 153 -30.28 4.56 -9.68
C ASN A 153 -28.87 4.70 -10.26
N VAL A 154 -27.99 3.75 -9.94
CA VAL A 154 -26.58 3.75 -10.35
C VAL A 154 -26.43 3.65 -11.87
N ASP A 155 -27.37 3.04 -12.57
CA ASP A 155 -27.29 2.84 -14.02
C ASP A 155 -27.38 4.15 -14.82
N SER A 156 -28.00 5.17 -14.24
CA SER A 156 -28.10 6.50 -14.85
C SER A 156 -26.86 7.38 -14.62
N LEU A 157 -25.89 6.95 -13.78
CA LEU A 157 -24.74 7.75 -13.41
C LEU A 157 -23.54 7.47 -14.32
N ALA A 158 -22.87 8.51 -14.82
CA ALA A 158 -21.58 8.37 -15.50
C ALA A 158 -20.41 8.10 -14.53
N THR A 159 -20.49 8.65 -13.32
CA THR A 159 -19.53 8.53 -12.24
C THR A 159 -20.25 8.38 -10.90
N LEU A 160 -19.61 7.72 -9.94
CA LEU A 160 -20.10 7.64 -8.57
C LEU A 160 -19.25 8.54 -7.67
N THR A 161 -19.93 9.42 -6.94
CA THR A 161 -19.31 10.23 -5.89
C THR A 161 -20.06 10.00 -4.59
N LEU A 162 -19.32 9.65 -3.53
CA LEU A 162 -19.88 9.35 -2.22
C LEU A 162 -19.15 10.12 -1.13
N TYR A 163 -19.90 10.67 -0.20
CA TYR A 163 -19.42 11.30 1.02
C TYR A 163 -20.23 10.83 2.21
N ASP A 164 -19.55 10.55 3.31
CA ASP A 164 -20.17 10.36 4.63
C ASP A 164 -19.25 10.95 5.69
N GLY A 165 -19.80 11.73 6.62
CA GLY A 165 -19.04 12.36 7.69
C GLY A 165 -18.37 11.39 8.67
N ARG A 166 -18.74 10.11 8.62
CA ARG A 166 -18.15 9.02 9.44
C ARG A 166 -16.98 8.32 8.74
N PHE A 167 -16.73 8.64 7.47
CA PHE A 167 -15.68 7.96 6.71
C PHE A 167 -14.29 8.38 7.16
N ASN A 168 -13.36 7.41 7.18
CA ASN A 168 -11.96 7.63 7.53
C ASN A 168 -11.12 7.88 6.26
N GLU A 169 -10.32 8.95 6.26
CA GLU A 169 -9.50 9.35 5.10
C GLU A 169 -8.44 8.32 4.69
N GLY A 170 -7.93 7.50 5.62
CA GLY A 170 -6.97 6.44 5.33
C GLY A 170 -7.58 5.23 4.62
N VAL A 171 -8.92 5.08 4.69
CA VAL A 171 -9.65 3.90 4.19
C VAL A 171 -10.48 4.20 2.93
N VAL A 172 -10.85 5.47 2.65
CA VAL A 172 -11.67 5.84 1.47
C VAL A 172 -11.17 5.26 0.14
N GLY A 173 -9.86 5.10 -0.02
CA GLY A 173 -9.29 4.53 -1.25
C GLY A 173 -9.56 3.04 -1.43
N LEU A 174 -9.73 2.29 -0.34
CA LEU A 174 -10.14 0.88 -0.38
C LEU A 174 -11.61 0.76 -0.72
N VAL A 175 -12.44 1.56 -0.07
CA VAL A 175 -13.90 1.61 -0.35
C VAL A 175 -14.15 2.03 -1.80
N ALA A 176 -13.47 3.07 -2.31
CA ALA A 176 -13.57 3.49 -3.70
C ALA A 176 -13.21 2.36 -4.68
N SER A 177 -12.19 1.53 -4.36
CA SER A 177 -11.86 0.37 -5.19
C SER A 177 -12.99 -0.66 -5.24
N ARG A 178 -13.55 -1.01 -4.08
CA ARG A 178 -14.66 -1.97 -3.98
C ARG A 178 -15.91 -1.50 -4.73
N LEU A 179 -16.29 -0.24 -4.49
CA LEU A 179 -17.45 0.36 -5.17
C LEU A 179 -17.24 0.41 -6.68
N LYS A 180 -16.07 0.86 -7.15
CA LYS A 180 -15.73 0.89 -8.57
C LYS A 180 -15.87 -0.51 -9.21
N GLU A 181 -15.44 -1.57 -8.54
CA GLU A 181 -15.59 -2.95 -9.03
C GLU A 181 -17.06 -3.37 -9.10
N LYS A 182 -17.87 -2.97 -8.11
CA LYS A 182 -19.29 -3.30 -8.03
C LYS A 182 -20.13 -2.59 -9.08
N VAL A 183 -19.88 -1.27 -9.30
CA VAL A 183 -20.69 -0.45 -10.19
C VAL A 183 -20.11 -0.27 -11.58
N ASN A 184 -18.85 -0.70 -11.80
CA ASN A 184 -18.09 -0.56 -13.04
C ASN A 184 -18.10 0.88 -13.61
N ARG A 185 -17.90 1.87 -12.72
CA ARG A 185 -17.82 3.29 -13.05
C ARG A 185 -16.69 3.97 -12.29
N PRO A 186 -16.12 5.08 -12.80
CA PRO A 186 -15.21 5.89 -12.02
C PRO A 186 -15.87 6.30 -10.71
N THR A 187 -15.19 6.06 -9.60
CA THR A 187 -15.75 6.25 -8.25
C THR A 187 -14.80 7.08 -7.42
N ILE A 188 -15.33 8.11 -6.75
CA ILE A 188 -14.61 8.94 -5.78
C ILE A 188 -15.33 8.85 -4.44
N VAL A 189 -14.61 8.51 -3.39
CA VAL A 189 -15.12 8.48 -2.03
C VAL A 189 -14.41 9.54 -1.21
N PHE A 190 -15.18 10.34 -0.47
CA PHE A 190 -14.71 11.43 0.36
C PHE A 190 -14.89 11.14 1.83
N ALA A 191 -13.94 11.60 2.64
CA ALA A 191 -14.03 11.69 4.09
C ALA A 191 -13.73 13.13 4.55
N PRO A 192 -14.25 13.56 5.70
CA PRO A 192 -13.82 14.81 6.33
C PRO A 192 -12.37 14.69 6.81
N THR A 193 -11.71 15.83 6.90
CA THR A 193 -10.40 15.97 7.55
C THR A 193 -10.53 16.89 8.77
N ASP A 194 -9.58 16.81 9.70
CA ASP A 194 -9.59 17.59 10.95
C ASP A 194 -9.54 19.10 10.71
N ASP A 195 -8.99 19.54 9.57
CA ASP A 195 -8.93 20.95 9.15
C ASP A 195 -10.21 21.43 8.42
N GLY A 196 -11.25 20.60 8.38
CA GLY A 196 -12.53 20.93 7.79
C GLY A 196 -12.58 20.84 6.26
N ALA A 197 -11.56 20.26 5.61
CA ALA A 197 -11.59 19.94 4.18
C ALA A 197 -12.22 18.56 3.92
N LEU A 198 -12.42 18.22 2.65
CA LEU A 198 -12.85 16.89 2.22
C LEU A 198 -11.71 16.22 1.44
N LYS A 199 -11.20 15.13 1.95
CA LYS A 199 -10.18 14.33 1.28
C LYS A 199 -10.82 13.20 0.50
N GLY A 200 -10.63 13.21 -0.81
CA GLY A 200 -11.20 12.24 -1.74
C GLY A 200 -10.15 11.27 -2.28
N SER A 201 -10.57 10.04 -2.46
CA SER A 201 -9.79 9.04 -3.18
C SER A 201 -10.61 8.45 -4.32
N GLY A 202 -10.11 8.61 -5.54
CA GLY A 202 -10.76 8.15 -6.74
C GLY A 202 -10.13 6.88 -7.31
N ARG A 203 -10.99 6.05 -7.90
CA ARG A 203 -10.61 4.87 -8.68
C ARG A 203 -11.35 4.88 -10.00
N SER A 204 -10.64 4.58 -11.09
CA SER A 204 -11.17 4.63 -12.44
C SER A 204 -11.33 3.25 -13.07
N ILE A 205 -11.99 3.24 -14.21
CA ILE A 205 -12.14 2.10 -15.12
C ILE A 205 -11.29 2.32 -16.36
N ALA A 206 -11.12 1.27 -17.18
CA ALA A 206 -10.43 1.38 -18.47
C ALA A 206 -11.14 2.40 -19.35
N GLY A 207 -10.35 3.21 -20.06
CA GLY A 207 -10.85 4.26 -20.95
C GLY A 207 -11.09 5.63 -20.30
N VAL A 208 -11.07 5.74 -18.96
CA VAL A 208 -11.24 7.03 -18.27
C VAL A 208 -9.96 7.38 -17.50
N HIS A 209 -9.27 8.44 -17.91
CA HIS A 209 -8.06 8.93 -17.25
C HIS A 209 -8.43 9.89 -16.11
N LEU A 210 -8.47 9.36 -14.88
CA LEU A 210 -9.02 10.09 -13.72
C LEU A 210 -8.27 11.40 -13.42
N ARG A 211 -6.93 11.38 -13.45
CA ARG A 211 -6.14 12.59 -13.19
C ARG A 211 -6.46 13.70 -14.20
N ASP A 212 -6.59 13.36 -15.49
CA ASP A 212 -6.87 14.34 -16.54
C ASP A 212 -8.32 14.87 -16.42
N ALA A 213 -9.27 14.01 -16.02
CA ALA A 213 -10.63 14.44 -15.70
C ALA A 213 -10.65 15.44 -14.55
N LEU A 214 -9.87 15.21 -13.48
CA LEU A 214 -9.73 16.14 -12.35
C LEU A 214 -9.05 17.45 -12.76
N ASP A 215 -8.09 17.41 -13.68
CA ASP A 215 -7.46 18.62 -14.24
C ASP A 215 -8.48 19.49 -15.01
N LEU A 216 -9.35 18.85 -15.81
CA LEU A 216 -10.43 19.55 -16.49
C LEU A 216 -11.43 20.18 -15.51
N VAL A 217 -11.84 19.46 -14.46
CA VAL A 217 -12.73 19.99 -13.42
C VAL A 217 -12.08 21.16 -12.70
N SER A 218 -10.80 21.06 -12.33
CA SER A 218 -10.07 22.13 -11.66
C SER A 218 -9.98 23.42 -12.51
N LYS A 219 -9.88 23.29 -13.83
CA LYS A 219 -9.86 24.43 -14.77
C LYS A 219 -11.26 25.01 -15.01
N ALA A 220 -12.27 24.14 -15.08
CA ALA A 220 -13.65 24.57 -15.30
C ALA A 220 -14.27 25.24 -14.07
N LEU A 221 -13.85 24.84 -12.86
CA LEU A 221 -14.34 25.34 -11.58
C LEU A 221 -13.16 25.74 -10.68
N PRO A 222 -12.53 26.91 -10.94
CA PRO A 222 -11.39 27.40 -10.15
C PRO A 222 -11.76 27.52 -8.66
N GLY A 223 -10.92 26.93 -7.79
CA GLY A 223 -11.11 26.97 -6.34
C GLY A 223 -12.00 25.85 -5.76
N ALA A 224 -12.71 25.05 -6.57
CA ALA A 224 -13.46 23.90 -6.09
C ALA A 224 -12.51 22.77 -5.65
N VAL A 225 -11.49 22.47 -6.44
CA VAL A 225 -10.47 21.49 -6.12
C VAL A 225 -9.23 22.21 -5.60
N LEU A 226 -8.95 22.06 -4.29
CA LEU A 226 -7.80 22.70 -3.63
C LEU A 226 -6.48 22.03 -4.04
N ARG A 227 -6.48 20.71 -4.13
CA ARG A 227 -5.33 19.90 -4.51
C ARG A 227 -5.80 18.60 -5.15
N PHE A 228 -5.07 18.13 -6.14
CA PHE A 228 -5.27 16.80 -6.69
C PHE A 228 -3.96 16.23 -7.24
N GLY A 229 -3.89 14.92 -7.37
CA GLY A 229 -2.74 14.21 -7.94
C GLY A 229 -3.03 12.74 -8.13
N GLY A 230 -2.25 12.09 -8.97
CA GLY A 230 -2.43 10.66 -9.23
C GLY A 230 -2.10 10.28 -10.67
N HIS A 231 -2.72 9.21 -11.11
CA HIS A 231 -2.52 8.57 -12.42
C HIS A 231 -3.88 8.26 -13.08
N ALA A 232 -3.85 7.57 -14.22
CA ALA A 232 -5.06 7.23 -14.96
C ALA A 232 -6.11 6.48 -14.11
N MET A 233 -5.67 5.47 -13.33
CA MET A 233 -6.57 4.54 -12.63
C MET A 233 -6.84 4.91 -11.17
N ALA A 234 -6.05 5.81 -10.59
CA ALA A 234 -6.19 6.21 -9.20
C ALA A 234 -5.70 7.65 -9.00
N ALA A 235 -6.47 8.45 -8.29
CA ALA A 235 -6.12 9.82 -7.95
C ALA A 235 -6.65 10.18 -6.55
N GLY A 236 -5.92 11.08 -5.88
CA GLY A 236 -6.36 11.75 -4.67
C GLY A 236 -6.72 13.19 -4.95
N LEU A 237 -7.66 13.75 -4.21
CA LEU A 237 -8.04 15.16 -4.30
C LEU A 237 -8.49 15.68 -2.93
N THR A 238 -8.43 16.99 -2.81
CA THR A 238 -8.94 17.71 -1.63
C THR A 238 -9.88 18.80 -2.10
N LEU A 239 -11.08 18.84 -1.52
CA LEU A 239 -12.09 19.87 -1.77
C LEU A 239 -12.23 20.74 -0.52
N ARG A 240 -12.72 21.97 -0.72
CA ARG A 240 -13.18 22.80 0.40
C ARG A 240 -14.52 22.26 0.88
N SER A 241 -14.71 22.14 2.20
CA SER A 241 -16.05 21.99 2.77
C SER A 241 -16.81 23.30 2.60
N CYS A 242 -18.08 23.20 2.22
CA CYS A 242 -18.99 24.35 2.12
C CYS A 242 -19.46 24.77 3.51
#